data_b7223fab3d7f6857aed67e631f1e01c2
#
_entry.id   b7223fab3d7f6857aed67e631f1e01c2
#
_cell.length_a   1.000
_cell.length_b   1.000
_cell.length_c   1.000
_cell.angle_alpha   90.00
_cell.angle_beta   90.00
_cell.angle_gamma   90.00
#
_symmetry.space_group_name_H-M   'P 1'
#
loop_
_entity.id
_entity.type
_entity.pdbx_description
1 polymer ?
#
loop_
_entity_poly.entity_id
_entity_poly.type
_entity_poly.pdbx_seq_one_letter_code
_entity_poly.pdbx_strand_id
1 'polypeptide(L)'
;MSRGATRPPRLVRDSSHTPVFEQIEIVAFLDSINLESLKDIRDKAIFSVLFYSWCRVSALISLTIADYCERGGTRWLRFQEKRGKEHEVPVHSKAKEAVDFWLKQSLLASNPSAPLFPSFGKNRETIEQRRLDRRSVLKLVEKRAKASGILKRVCCHSFRATGVTEYMNSGGTIEIAQRIAGHTSPATTRIYDRSGDRLTLEEIERVQIGKKREV
;
A
#
# COMPACT_ATOMS: atom_id res chain seq x y z
N MET A 1 21.54 -42.09 -31.13
CA MET A 1 20.23 -42.13 -30.47
C MET A 1 20.26 -41.15 -29.28
N SER A 2 19.78 -39.95 -29.50
CA SER A 2 19.80 -38.87 -28.48
C SER A 2 18.46 -38.90 -27.71
N ARG A 3 18.52 -39.17 -26.42
CA ARG A 3 17.34 -39.15 -25.55
C ARG A 3 17.06 -37.69 -25.17
N GLY A 4 16.00 -37.13 -25.75
CA GLY A 4 15.47 -35.83 -25.36
C GLY A 4 14.99 -35.86 -23.92
N ALA A 5 15.65 -35.09 -23.06
CA ALA A 5 15.22 -34.87 -21.69
C ALA A 5 13.97 -33.93 -21.72
N THR A 6 12.80 -34.49 -21.53
CA THR A 6 11.57 -33.75 -21.29
C THR A 6 11.67 -33.01 -19.97
N ARG A 7 11.66 -31.67 -20.06
CA ARG A 7 11.61 -30.79 -18.90
C ARG A 7 10.34 -31.09 -18.10
N PRO A 8 10.40 -31.35 -16.77
CA PRO A 8 9.21 -31.60 -15.99
C PRO A 8 8.27 -30.37 -16.04
N PRO A 9 6.95 -30.57 -16.03
CA PRO A 9 6.01 -29.47 -16.03
C PRO A 9 6.28 -28.58 -14.83
N ARG A 10 6.36 -27.26 -15.09
CA ARG A 10 6.39 -26.26 -14.01
C ARG A 10 5.14 -26.47 -13.18
N LEU A 11 5.31 -26.90 -11.94
CA LEU A 11 4.27 -26.83 -10.94
C LEU A 11 3.71 -25.41 -10.97
N VAL A 12 2.45 -25.29 -11.40
CA VAL A 12 1.68 -24.07 -11.21
C VAL A 12 1.72 -23.84 -9.71
N ARG A 13 2.53 -22.88 -9.25
CA ARG A 13 2.45 -22.41 -7.88
C ARG A 13 1.03 -21.94 -7.73
N ASP A 14 0.26 -22.66 -6.92
CA ASP A 14 -0.97 -22.17 -6.36
C ASP A 14 -0.73 -20.72 -5.97
N SER A 15 -1.50 -19.81 -6.57
CA SER A 15 -1.34 -18.39 -6.33
C SER A 15 -1.74 -18.18 -4.88
N SER A 16 -0.77 -18.34 -3.96
CA SER A 16 -0.95 -18.06 -2.55
C SER A 16 -1.41 -16.62 -2.47
N HIS A 17 -2.71 -16.42 -2.32
CA HIS A 17 -3.31 -15.09 -2.23
C HIS A 17 -2.60 -14.37 -1.10
N THR A 18 -2.01 -13.21 -1.40
CA THR A 18 -1.44 -12.36 -0.37
C THR A 18 -2.49 -12.13 0.72
N PRO A 19 -2.22 -12.45 1.99
CA PRO A 19 -3.18 -12.24 3.05
C PRO A 19 -3.60 -10.78 3.09
N VAL A 20 -4.90 -10.53 3.15
CA VAL A 20 -5.48 -9.19 3.34
C VAL A 20 -5.86 -9.01 4.80
N PHE A 21 -5.80 -7.78 5.30
CA PHE A 21 -6.40 -7.43 6.57
C PHE A 21 -7.92 -7.40 6.42
N GLU A 22 -8.64 -7.85 7.42
CA GLU A 22 -10.04 -7.50 7.58
C GLU A 22 -10.15 -6.03 8.03
N GLN A 23 -11.31 -5.41 7.82
CA GLN A 23 -11.49 -4.01 8.17
C GLN A 23 -11.22 -3.74 9.66
N ILE A 24 -11.68 -4.62 10.53
CA ILE A 24 -11.42 -4.54 11.97
C ILE A 24 -9.92 -4.72 12.30
N GLU A 25 -9.22 -5.58 11.58
CA GLU A 25 -7.79 -5.83 11.81
C GLU A 25 -6.93 -4.65 11.40
N ILE A 26 -7.21 -3.99 10.25
CA ILE A 26 -6.41 -2.84 9.81
C ILE A 26 -6.64 -1.63 10.73
N VAL A 27 -7.86 -1.44 11.23
CA VAL A 27 -8.15 -0.43 12.24
C VAL A 27 -7.37 -0.72 13.51
N ALA A 28 -7.50 -1.93 14.07
CA ALA A 28 -6.77 -2.34 15.27
C ALA A 28 -5.24 -2.24 15.09
N PHE A 29 -4.73 -2.62 13.90
CA PHE A 29 -3.30 -2.47 13.59
C PHE A 29 -2.84 -1.02 13.65
N LEU A 30 -3.56 -0.10 13.03
CA LEU A 30 -3.20 1.32 13.01
C LEU A 30 -3.38 1.98 14.38
N ASP A 31 -4.40 1.61 15.13
CA ASP A 31 -4.71 2.18 16.44
C ASP A 31 -3.82 1.62 17.56
N SER A 32 -3.23 0.44 17.37
CA SER A 32 -2.25 -0.12 18.30
C SER A 32 -0.94 0.67 18.37
N ILE A 33 -0.74 1.64 17.47
CA ILE A 33 0.48 2.43 17.44
C ILE A 33 0.33 3.62 18.38
N ASN A 34 0.96 3.50 19.52
CA ASN A 34 1.09 4.55 20.49
C ASN A 34 2.00 5.67 19.93
N LEU A 35 1.59 6.92 20.01
CA LEU A 35 2.33 8.07 19.45
C LEU A 35 3.29 8.71 20.47
N GLU A 36 3.81 7.93 21.42
CA GLU A 36 4.70 8.43 22.50
C GLU A 36 6.14 8.67 22.04
N SER A 37 6.60 7.96 21.01
CA SER A 37 7.95 8.13 20.51
C SER A 37 7.99 8.61 19.06
N LEU A 38 9.03 9.35 18.67
CA LEU A 38 9.27 9.73 17.28
C LEU A 38 9.26 8.53 16.34
N LYS A 39 9.76 7.40 16.81
CA LYS A 39 9.77 6.16 16.05
C LYS A 39 8.35 5.65 15.77
N ASP A 40 7.47 5.68 16.76
CA ASP A 40 6.09 5.22 16.61
C ASP A 40 5.28 6.18 15.71
N ILE A 41 5.53 7.48 15.83
CA ILE A 41 4.94 8.50 14.95
C ILE A 41 5.36 8.25 13.49
N ARG A 42 6.66 7.98 13.24
CA ARG A 42 7.13 7.60 11.91
C ARG A 42 6.48 6.30 11.41
N ASP A 43 6.41 5.28 12.27
CA ASP A 43 5.86 3.97 11.90
C ASP A 43 4.36 4.09 11.55
N LYS A 44 3.60 4.93 12.27
CA LYS A 44 2.20 5.25 11.92
C LYS A 44 2.09 5.88 10.53
N ALA A 45 2.96 6.85 10.22
CA ALA A 45 2.99 7.48 8.91
C ALA A 45 3.36 6.49 7.80
N ILE A 46 4.36 5.62 8.02
CA ILE A 46 4.74 4.54 7.10
C ILE A 46 3.54 3.65 6.76
N PHE A 47 2.84 3.14 7.77
CA PHE A 47 1.72 2.22 7.56
C PHE A 47 0.52 2.91 6.95
N SER A 48 0.26 4.17 7.30
CA SER A 48 -0.78 4.96 6.66
C SER A 48 -0.49 5.17 5.17
N VAL A 49 0.75 5.48 4.79
CA VAL A 49 1.13 5.60 3.38
C VAL A 49 1.01 4.25 2.68
N LEU A 50 1.50 3.15 3.24
CA LEU A 50 1.38 1.82 2.64
C LEU A 50 -0.08 1.45 2.36
N PHE A 51 -0.98 1.72 3.31
CA PHE A 51 -2.39 1.35 3.20
C PHE A 51 -3.17 2.22 2.23
N TYR A 52 -3.00 3.55 2.30
CA TYR A 52 -3.82 4.48 1.53
C TYR A 52 -3.26 4.79 0.13
N SER A 53 -1.95 4.62 -0.12
CA SER A 53 -1.38 4.82 -1.47
C SER A 53 -1.14 3.52 -2.23
N TRP A 54 -1.24 2.39 -1.56
CA TRP A 54 -0.96 1.04 -2.09
C TRP A 54 0.42 0.91 -2.73
N CYS A 55 1.36 1.75 -2.34
CA CYS A 55 2.71 1.75 -2.90
C CYS A 55 3.47 0.46 -2.53
N ARG A 56 4.44 0.11 -3.34
CA ARG A 56 5.39 -0.97 -3.00
C ARG A 56 6.34 -0.51 -1.92
N VAL A 57 6.75 -1.40 -1.02
CA VAL A 57 7.72 -1.06 0.04
C VAL A 57 9.01 -0.45 -0.51
N SER A 58 9.47 -0.88 -1.69
CA SER A 58 10.65 -0.28 -2.34
C SER A 58 10.42 1.18 -2.74
N ALA A 59 9.24 1.53 -3.21
CA ALA A 59 8.86 2.89 -3.55
C ALA A 59 8.71 3.74 -2.28
N LEU A 60 8.09 3.20 -1.23
CA LEU A 60 7.98 3.87 0.07
C LEU A 60 9.35 4.29 0.64
N ILE A 61 10.30 3.34 0.72
CA ILE A 61 11.62 3.60 1.32
C ILE A 61 12.52 4.49 0.46
N SER A 62 12.20 4.67 -0.82
CA SER A 62 12.90 5.60 -1.71
C SER A 62 12.43 7.04 -1.61
N LEU A 63 11.26 7.29 -1.01
CA LEU A 63 10.71 8.64 -0.87
C LEU A 63 11.67 9.59 -0.15
N THR A 64 11.79 10.79 -0.69
CA THR A 64 12.38 11.95 -0.03
C THR A 64 11.29 12.89 0.44
N ILE A 65 11.64 13.88 1.23
CA ILE A 65 10.69 14.92 1.66
C ILE A 65 10.15 15.70 0.46
N ALA A 66 10.97 15.95 -0.58
CA ALA A 66 10.55 16.59 -1.82
C ALA A 66 9.49 15.79 -2.60
N ASP A 67 9.39 14.47 -2.38
CA ASP A 67 8.39 13.63 -3.02
C ASP A 67 7.01 13.71 -2.36
N TYR A 68 6.92 14.37 -1.20
CA TYR A 68 5.67 14.72 -0.52
C TYR A 68 5.35 16.20 -0.80
N CYS A 69 4.82 16.47 -1.98
CA CYS A 69 4.63 17.82 -2.50
C CYS A 69 3.15 18.28 -2.44
N GLU A 70 2.95 19.59 -2.54
CA GLU A 70 1.62 20.19 -2.60
C GLU A 70 1.38 20.80 -3.97
N ARG A 71 0.20 20.54 -4.55
CA ARG A 71 -0.25 21.16 -5.80
C ARG A 71 -1.75 21.42 -5.74
N GLY A 72 -2.15 22.67 -5.98
CA GLY A 72 -3.57 23.04 -5.99
C GLY A 72 -4.33 22.69 -4.70
N GLY A 73 -3.71 22.87 -3.53
CA GLY A 73 -4.32 22.54 -2.24
C GLY A 73 -4.36 21.04 -1.89
N THR A 74 -3.85 20.18 -2.77
CA THR A 74 -3.80 18.72 -2.57
C THR A 74 -2.37 18.26 -2.35
N ARG A 75 -2.16 17.39 -1.37
CA ARG A 75 -0.88 16.70 -1.17
C ARG A 75 -0.76 15.51 -2.11
N TRP A 76 0.42 15.31 -2.66
CA TRP A 76 0.78 14.24 -3.58
C TRP A 76 1.99 13.48 -3.09
N LEU A 77 2.04 12.18 -3.36
CA LEU A 77 3.23 11.35 -3.24
C LEU A 77 3.71 10.99 -4.64
N ARG A 78 4.97 11.30 -4.93
CA ARG A 78 5.66 10.99 -6.17
C ARG A 78 6.57 9.80 -5.95
N PHE A 79 6.25 8.69 -6.58
CA PHE A 79 7.02 7.45 -6.49
C PHE A 79 7.87 7.26 -7.73
N GLN A 80 9.12 6.89 -7.53
CA GLN A 80 9.99 6.43 -8.60
C GLN A 80 9.80 4.93 -8.79
N GLU A 81 9.24 4.52 -9.92
CA GLU A 81 9.03 3.13 -10.27
C GLU A 81 10.21 2.57 -11.08
N LYS A 82 10.21 1.25 -11.31
CA LYS A 82 11.23 0.60 -12.14
C LYS A 82 11.32 1.27 -13.53
N ARG A 83 12.54 1.40 -14.06
CA ARG A 83 12.87 2.02 -15.35
C ARG A 83 12.62 3.52 -15.43
N GLY A 84 12.68 4.23 -14.29
CA GLY A 84 12.54 5.69 -14.25
C GLY A 84 11.13 6.23 -14.50
N LYS A 85 10.10 5.37 -14.47
CA LYS A 85 8.72 5.79 -14.57
C LYS A 85 8.29 6.46 -13.27
N GLU A 86 7.84 7.71 -13.37
CA GLU A 86 7.22 8.40 -12.24
C GLU A 86 5.75 7.98 -12.10
N HIS A 87 5.33 7.84 -10.88
CA HIS A 87 3.96 7.52 -10.51
C HIS A 87 3.52 8.40 -9.35
N GLU A 88 2.49 9.20 -9.56
CA GLU A 88 1.98 10.15 -8.57
C GLU A 88 0.59 9.73 -8.10
N VAL A 89 0.38 9.82 -6.79
CA VAL A 89 -0.89 9.50 -6.15
C VAL A 89 -1.28 10.62 -5.21
N PRO A 90 -2.53 11.12 -5.24
CA PRO A 90 -3.00 12.07 -4.25
C PRO A 90 -3.02 11.39 -2.87
N VAL A 91 -2.66 12.14 -1.86
CA VAL A 91 -2.54 11.60 -0.49
C VAL A 91 -3.90 11.62 0.19
N HIS A 92 -4.35 10.46 0.64
CA HIS A 92 -5.56 10.33 1.44
C HIS A 92 -5.45 11.14 2.74
N SER A 93 -6.55 11.76 3.20
CA SER A 93 -6.58 12.65 4.37
C SER A 93 -5.91 12.06 5.61
N LYS A 94 -6.21 10.81 5.97
CA LYS A 94 -5.60 10.12 7.12
C LYS A 94 -4.09 9.87 6.95
N ALA A 95 -3.62 9.60 5.74
CA ALA A 95 -2.19 9.48 5.47
C ALA A 95 -1.50 10.83 5.53
N LYS A 96 -2.14 11.89 5.01
CA LYS A 96 -1.68 13.28 5.11
C LYS A 96 -1.47 13.69 6.56
N GLU A 97 -2.49 13.48 7.40
CA GLU A 97 -2.44 13.78 8.83
C GLU A 97 -1.24 13.09 9.51
N ALA A 98 -1.06 11.80 9.26
CA ALA A 98 0.05 11.04 9.86
C ALA A 98 1.42 11.51 9.37
N VAL A 99 1.58 11.83 8.08
CA VAL A 99 2.85 12.32 7.51
C VAL A 99 3.14 13.74 7.97
N ASP A 100 2.14 14.62 7.98
CA ASP A 100 2.31 16.00 8.46
C ASP A 100 2.70 16.01 9.93
N PHE A 101 2.08 15.15 10.75
CA PHE A 101 2.43 15.01 12.17
C PHE A 101 3.87 14.49 12.34
N TRP A 102 4.26 13.49 11.55
CA TRP A 102 5.64 12.99 11.51
C TRP A 102 6.64 14.10 11.16
N LEU A 103 6.40 14.84 10.09
CA LEU A 103 7.31 15.91 9.64
C LEU A 103 7.42 17.04 10.66
N LYS A 104 6.31 17.39 11.32
CA LYS A 104 6.29 18.38 12.40
C LYS A 104 7.13 17.94 13.60
N GLN A 105 7.00 16.68 14.04
CA GLN A 105 7.71 16.18 15.22
C GLN A 105 9.20 15.90 14.95
N SER A 106 9.53 15.46 13.73
CA SER A 106 10.91 15.12 13.37
C SER A 106 11.77 16.32 12.98
N LEU A 107 11.16 17.47 12.68
CA LEU A 107 11.81 18.68 12.17
C LEU A 107 12.59 18.48 10.85
N LEU A 108 12.27 17.40 10.11
CA LEU A 108 12.97 17.06 8.85
C LEU A 108 12.53 17.90 7.65
N ALA A 109 11.43 18.63 7.74
CA ALA A 109 10.82 19.37 6.63
C ALA A 109 11.76 20.38 5.95
N SER A 110 12.79 20.86 6.65
CA SER A 110 13.79 21.80 6.12
C SER A 110 14.81 21.18 5.16
N ASN A 111 14.87 19.84 5.04
CA ASN A 111 15.81 19.13 4.15
C ASN A 111 15.07 18.34 3.07
N PRO A 112 14.75 18.92 1.91
CA PRO A 112 13.95 18.26 0.87
C PRO A 112 14.56 16.96 0.33
N SER A 113 15.89 16.80 0.37
CA SER A 113 16.60 15.62 -0.11
C SER A 113 16.70 14.49 0.92
N ALA A 114 16.36 14.75 2.19
CA ALA A 114 16.38 13.74 3.22
C ALA A 114 15.32 12.65 2.95
N PRO A 115 15.57 11.40 3.39
CA PRO A 115 14.54 10.36 3.34
C PRO A 115 13.28 10.82 4.08
N LEU A 116 12.09 10.61 3.49
CA LEU A 116 10.82 10.89 4.15
C LEU A 116 10.65 10.03 5.42
N PHE A 117 11.14 8.79 5.37
CA PHE A 117 11.11 7.84 6.48
C PHE A 117 12.53 7.30 6.77
N PRO A 118 13.36 8.06 7.50
CA PRO A 118 14.72 7.66 7.83
C PRO A 118 14.75 6.55 8.87
N SER A 119 15.93 5.90 8.99
CA SER A 119 16.21 4.97 10.08
C SER A 119 16.49 5.73 11.39
N PHE A 120 16.40 5.00 12.49
CA PHE A 120 16.87 5.46 13.80
C PHE A 120 18.18 4.80 14.18
N GLY A 121 19.00 5.50 14.92
CA GLY A 121 20.22 4.99 15.51
C GLY A 121 19.99 3.83 16.49
N LYS A 122 21.07 3.28 17.01
CA LYS A 122 21.02 2.14 17.95
C LYS A 122 20.25 2.46 19.24
N ASN A 123 20.31 3.71 19.71
CA ASN A 123 19.55 4.22 20.86
C ASN A 123 18.04 4.37 20.57
N ARG A 124 17.61 4.25 19.30
CA ARG A 124 16.22 4.41 18.84
C ARG A 124 15.61 5.82 19.04
N GLU A 125 16.42 6.80 19.41
CA GLU A 125 16.02 8.19 19.66
C GLU A 125 16.54 9.11 18.57
N THR A 126 17.76 8.87 18.12
CA THR A 126 18.43 9.70 17.11
C THR A 126 17.99 9.31 15.70
N ILE A 127 17.51 10.28 14.93
CA ILE A 127 17.21 10.11 13.52
C ILE A 127 18.51 10.09 12.72
N GLU A 128 18.73 9.02 11.95
CA GLU A 128 19.84 8.93 11.00
C GLU A 128 19.40 9.38 9.62
N GLN A 129 20.29 10.01 8.84
CA GLN A 129 19.97 10.35 7.43
C GLN A 129 20.06 9.13 6.48
N ARG A 130 19.82 7.95 6.99
CA ARG A 130 19.87 6.70 6.26
C ARG A 130 18.46 6.18 6.00
N ARG A 131 18.21 5.74 4.77
CA ARG A 131 16.93 5.11 4.39
C ARG A 131 16.70 3.81 5.15
N LEU A 132 15.44 3.49 5.40
CA LEU A 132 15.05 2.15 5.84
C LEU A 132 15.34 1.14 4.74
N ASP A 133 15.60 -0.11 5.12
CA ASP A 133 15.60 -1.24 4.20
C ASP A 133 14.27 -2.03 4.26
N ARG A 134 14.04 -2.89 3.27
CA ARG A 134 12.80 -3.67 3.16
C ARG A 134 12.59 -4.61 4.35
N ARG A 135 13.67 -5.20 4.88
CA ARG A 135 13.60 -6.13 6.01
C ARG A 135 13.20 -5.39 7.28
N SER A 136 13.72 -4.19 7.47
CA SER A 136 13.34 -3.32 8.58
C SER A 136 11.85 -3.01 8.56
N VAL A 137 11.28 -2.61 7.41
CA VAL A 137 9.85 -2.36 7.29
C VAL A 137 9.04 -3.64 7.52
N LEU A 138 9.46 -4.79 6.98
CA LEU A 138 8.78 -6.06 7.22
C LEU A 138 8.75 -6.42 8.71
N LYS A 139 9.88 -6.28 9.41
CA LYS A 139 9.94 -6.51 10.86
C LYS A 139 9.02 -5.58 11.64
N LEU A 140 8.86 -4.33 11.20
CA LEU A 140 7.89 -3.40 11.80
C LEU A 140 6.46 -3.91 11.61
N VAL A 141 6.10 -4.37 10.41
CA VAL A 141 4.78 -4.95 10.12
C VAL A 141 4.52 -6.17 11.02
N GLU A 142 5.46 -7.12 11.06
CA GLU A 142 5.32 -8.35 11.85
C GLU A 142 5.17 -8.05 13.35
N LYS A 143 6.00 -7.14 13.87
CA LYS A 143 5.94 -6.71 15.28
C LYS A 143 4.59 -6.10 15.61
N ARG A 144 4.07 -5.20 14.76
CA ARG A 144 2.79 -4.52 15.02
C ARG A 144 1.60 -5.46 14.83
N ALA A 145 1.61 -6.32 13.83
CA ALA A 145 0.58 -7.33 13.66
C ALA A 145 0.44 -8.22 14.90
N LYS A 146 1.58 -8.67 15.44
CA LYS A 146 1.59 -9.44 16.71
C LYS A 146 1.03 -8.63 17.87
N ALA A 147 1.42 -7.37 18.01
CA ALA A 147 0.95 -6.49 19.08
C ALA A 147 -0.57 -6.19 18.99
N SER A 148 -1.13 -6.21 17.76
CA SER A 148 -2.57 -6.00 17.51
C SER A 148 -3.38 -7.30 17.57
N GLY A 149 -2.80 -8.43 17.98
CA GLY A 149 -3.48 -9.72 18.04
C GLY A 149 -3.78 -10.38 16.68
N ILE A 150 -3.15 -9.91 15.59
CA ILE A 150 -3.34 -10.48 14.26
C ILE A 150 -2.51 -11.75 14.15
N LEU A 151 -3.19 -12.89 14.03
CA LEU A 151 -2.57 -14.23 14.05
C LEU A 151 -2.06 -14.65 12.66
N LYS A 152 -2.67 -14.16 11.58
CA LYS A 152 -2.25 -14.48 10.22
C LYS A 152 -0.95 -13.79 9.84
N ARG A 153 -0.17 -14.43 8.97
CA ARG A 153 1.08 -13.86 8.49
C ARG A 153 0.81 -12.73 7.50
N VAL A 154 1.01 -11.50 7.93
CA VAL A 154 0.91 -10.31 7.07
C VAL A 154 2.28 -9.75 6.71
N CYS A 155 2.36 -9.03 5.60
CA CYS A 155 3.59 -8.42 5.10
C CYS A 155 3.29 -7.04 4.48
N CYS A 156 4.31 -6.34 4.02
CA CYS A 156 4.12 -5.03 3.37
C CYS A 156 3.15 -5.09 2.17
N HIS A 157 3.09 -6.22 1.46
CA HIS A 157 2.18 -6.38 0.33
C HIS A 157 0.72 -6.58 0.76
N SER A 158 0.49 -7.02 2.00
CA SER A 158 -0.86 -7.14 2.56
C SER A 158 -1.60 -5.80 2.63
N PHE A 159 -0.90 -4.70 2.93
CA PHE A 159 -1.50 -3.35 2.91
C PHE A 159 -2.04 -2.99 1.53
N ARG A 160 -1.25 -3.26 0.49
CA ARG A 160 -1.66 -3.01 -0.89
C ARG A 160 -2.83 -3.91 -1.30
N ALA A 161 -2.77 -5.20 -0.99
CA ALA A 161 -3.84 -6.14 -1.27
C ALA A 161 -5.13 -5.71 -0.58
N THR A 162 -5.06 -5.31 0.70
CA THR A 162 -6.20 -4.81 1.47
C THR A 162 -6.76 -3.54 0.87
N GLY A 163 -5.92 -2.54 0.59
CA GLY A 163 -6.38 -1.26 0.06
C GLY A 163 -7.06 -1.39 -1.30
N VAL A 164 -6.50 -2.21 -2.21
CA VAL A 164 -7.13 -2.49 -3.50
C VAL A 164 -8.46 -3.22 -3.32
N THR A 165 -8.50 -4.26 -2.48
CA THR A 165 -9.74 -5.02 -2.20
C THR A 165 -10.82 -4.12 -1.61
N GLU A 166 -10.47 -3.27 -0.64
CA GLU A 166 -11.41 -2.36 0.01
C GLU A 166 -11.95 -1.31 -0.97
N TYR A 167 -11.08 -0.78 -1.84
CA TYR A 167 -11.50 0.15 -2.89
C TYR A 167 -12.49 -0.50 -3.87
N MET A 168 -12.22 -1.74 -4.28
CA MET A 168 -13.12 -2.49 -5.18
C MET A 168 -14.46 -2.79 -4.50
N ASN A 169 -14.43 -3.22 -3.23
CA ASN A 169 -15.64 -3.48 -2.44
C ASN A 169 -16.51 -2.21 -2.23
N SER A 170 -15.85 -1.05 -2.23
CA SER A 170 -16.52 0.26 -2.12
C SER A 170 -17.01 0.81 -3.47
N GLY A 171 -17.08 -0.02 -4.52
CA GLY A 171 -17.58 0.36 -5.85
C GLY A 171 -16.55 1.04 -6.76
N GLY A 172 -15.27 0.97 -6.41
CA GLY A 172 -14.19 1.48 -7.25
C GLY A 172 -14.00 0.64 -8.51
N THR A 173 -13.46 1.26 -9.58
CA THR A 173 -13.22 0.56 -10.86
C THR A 173 -11.83 -0.01 -10.95
N ILE A 174 -11.69 -1.11 -11.71
CA ILE A 174 -10.39 -1.78 -11.96
C ILE A 174 -9.39 -0.82 -12.59
N GLU A 175 -9.82 0.04 -13.52
CA GLU A 175 -8.97 0.99 -14.23
C GLU A 175 -8.37 2.02 -13.27
N ILE A 176 -9.18 2.56 -12.37
CA ILE A 176 -8.71 3.52 -11.36
C ILE A 176 -7.82 2.79 -10.33
N ALA A 177 -8.21 1.59 -9.87
CA ALA A 177 -7.38 0.79 -8.98
C ALA A 177 -6.01 0.49 -9.59
N GLN A 178 -5.97 0.15 -10.88
CA GLN A 178 -4.73 -0.07 -11.63
C GLN A 178 -3.85 1.19 -11.63
N ARG A 179 -4.44 2.35 -11.86
CA ARG A 179 -3.73 3.64 -11.86
C ARG A 179 -3.17 3.96 -10.48
N ILE A 180 -3.99 3.88 -9.41
CA ILE A 180 -3.52 4.14 -8.04
C ILE A 180 -2.39 3.17 -7.66
N ALA A 181 -2.53 1.90 -8.00
CA ALA A 181 -1.55 0.89 -7.70
C ALA A 181 -0.28 0.96 -8.57
N GLY A 182 -0.26 1.72 -9.68
CA GLY A 182 0.86 1.73 -10.64
C GLY A 182 1.10 0.35 -11.27
N HIS A 183 0.02 -0.41 -11.55
CA HIS A 183 0.14 -1.69 -12.24
C HIS A 183 0.30 -1.46 -13.75
N THR A 184 1.29 -2.14 -14.36
CA THR A 184 1.49 -2.09 -15.82
C THR A 184 0.50 -2.93 -16.59
N SER A 185 -0.16 -3.90 -15.90
CA SER A 185 -1.14 -4.80 -16.51
C SER A 185 -2.41 -4.87 -15.67
N PRO A 186 -3.61 -4.78 -16.30
CA PRO A 186 -4.90 -4.98 -15.63
C PRO A 186 -5.01 -6.35 -14.95
N ALA A 187 -4.38 -7.39 -15.52
CA ALA A 187 -4.38 -8.73 -14.95
C ALA A 187 -3.85 -8.76 -13.50
N THR A 188 -2.89 -7.88 -13.17
CA THR A 188 -2.36 -7.77 -11.80
C THR A 188 -3.38 -7.19 -10.83
N THR A 189 -4.27 -6.31 -11.29
CA THR A 189 -5.33 -5.72 -10.46
C THR A 189 -6.49 -6.69 -10.29
N ARG A 190 -6.84 -7.46 -11.35
CA ARG A 190 -7.90 -8.47 -11.32
C ARG A 190 -7.69 -9.57 -10.27
N ILE A 191 -6.46 -9.86 -9.88
CA ILE A 191 -6.16 -10.81 -8.80
C ILE A 191 -6.81 -10.38 -7.45
N TYR A 192 -7.05 -9.08 -7.28
CA TYR A 192 -7.68 -8.51 -6.09
C TYR A 192 -9.18 -8.26 -6.28
N ASP A 193 -9.69 -8.40 -7.49
CA ASP A 193 -11.10 -8.27 -7.79
C ASP A 193 -11.83 -9.55 -7.37
N ARG A 194 -12.41 -9.48 -6.19
CA ARG A 194 -13.27 -10.56 -5.64
C ARG A 194 -14.76 -10.33 -5.95
N SER A 195 -15.11 -9.22 -6.60
CA SER A 195 -16.49 -8.92 -6.95
C SER A 195 -17.02 -9.83 -8.05
N GLY A 196 -16.13 -10.33 -8.93
CA GLY A 196 -16.48 -11.24 -10.03
C GLY A 196 -16.99 -12.62 -9.61
N ASP A 197 -16.78 -13.02 -8.35
CA ASP A 197 -17.22 -14.34 -7.86
C ASP A 197 -18.62 -14.33 -7.22
N ARG A 198 -19.25 -13.17 -7.09
CA ARG A 198 -20.60 -13.04 -6.56
C ARG A 198 -21.53 -12.48 -7.62
N LEU A 199 -22.19 -13.38 -8.33
CA LEU A 199 -23.38 -13.00 -9.10
C LEU A 199 -24.47 -12.61 -8.11
N THR A 200 -24.76 -11.31 -8.03
CA THR A 200 -25.88 -10.80 -7.22
C THR A 200 -27.13 -10.67 -8.10
N LEU A 201 -28.30 -10.76 -7.49
CA LEU A 201 -29.57 -10.51 -8.19
C LEU A 201 -29.56 -9.12 -8.83
N GLU A 202 -28.97 -8.12 -8.15
CA GLU A 202 -28.83 -6.75 -8.64
C GLU A 202 -28.04 -6.66 -9.94
N GLU A 203 -26.99 -7.46 -10.13
CA GLU A 203 -26.25 -7.54 -11.39
C GLU A 203 -27.09 -8.13 -12.52
N ILE A 204 -27.91 -9.12 -12.24
CA ILE A 204 -28.83 -9.72 -13.22
C ILE A 204 -29.95 -8.75 -13.58
N GLU A 205 -30.47 -8.00 -12.63
CA GLU A 205 -31.54 -7.01 -12.83
C GLU A 205 -31.08 -5.77 -13.61
N ARG A 206 -29.79 -5.57 -13.82
CA ARG A 206 -29.26 -4.56 -14.76
C ARG A 206 -29.61 -4.88 -16.22
N VAL A 207 -29.98 -6.10 -16.55
CA VAL A 207 -30.51 -6.47 -17.88
C VAL A 207 -31.94 -5.96 -18.02
N GLN A 208 -32.10 -4.76 -18.57
CA GLN A 208 -33.41 -4.14 -18.78
C GLN A 208 -33.83 -4.25 -20.26
N ILE A 209 -34.88 -5.00 -20.55
CA ILE A 209 -35.48 -5.09 -21.87
C ILE A 209 -36.67 -4.11 -21.94
N GLY A 210 -36.66 -3.21 -22.91
CA GLY A 210 -37.82 -2.36 -23.21
C GLY A 210 -37.87 -0.97 -22.57
N LYS A 211 -36.84 -0.53 -21.80
CA LYS A 211 -36.74 0.89 -21.44
C LYS A 211 -36.06 1.68 -22.56
N LYS A 212 -36.82 2.64 -23.17
CA LYS A 212 -36.23 3.67 -24.03
C LYS A 212 -35.15 4.40 -23.24
N ARG A 213 -33.94 4.48 -23.80
CA ARG A 213 -32.92 5.42 -23.30
C ARG A 213 -33.47 6.82 -23.47
N GLU A 214 -33.74 7.53 -22.40
CA GLU A 214 -33.92 8.98 -22.45
C GLU A 214 -32.60 9.58 -22.88
N VAL A 215 -32.66 10.37 -23.97
CA VAL A 215 -31.55 11.07 -24.60
C VAL A 215 -31.21 12.32 -23.79
#